data_8bdb965308799f9291abfaee647a8c26
#
_entry.id   8bdb965308799f9291abfaee647a8c26
#
_cell.length_a   1.000
_cell.length_b   1.000
_cell.length_c   1.000
_cell.angle_alpha   90.00
_cell.angle_beta   90.00
_cell.angle_gamma   90.00
#
_symmetry.space_group_name_H-M   'P 1'
#
loop_
_entity.id
_entity.type
_entity.pdbx_description
1 polymer ?
#
loop_
_entity_poly.entity_id
_entity_poly.type
_entity_poly.pdbx_seq_one_letter_code
_entity_poly.pdbx_strand_id
1 'polypeptide(L)'
;MADETPAQDLFFEVLTPLGFRVRVTNAYWQRIVSIKHPTMAGRETTVQETLRKPDEVRVSRSDAAVYLFYRTEQPGRWVCAVAKRLNGEGFLITAYLTDAMKEGTRVWPK
;
A
#
# COMPACT_ATOMS: atom_id res chain seq x y z
N MET A 1 -28.85 5.55 9.62
CA MET A 1 -28.22 5.45 9.23
C MET A 1 -27.17 5.61 8.84
N ALA A 2 -26.83 5.76 9.06
CA ALA A 2 -25.94 6.12 8.64
C ALA A 2 -24.98 5.58 8.49
N ASP A 3 -24.88 5.44 8.77
CA ASP A 3 -24.05 5.07 8.60
C ASP A 3 -23.49 4.26 8.17
N GLU A 4 -23.64 4.31 7.86
CA GLU A 4 -23.20 3.58 7.28
C GLU A 4 -22.12 3.43 6.74
N THR A 5 -21.92 3.44 6.86
CA THR A 5 -20.96 3.54 6.46
C THR A 5 -19.82 3.24 5.89
N PRO A 6 -18.74 3.76 6.03
CA PRO A 6 -17.52 3.55 5.28
C PRO A 6 -17.05 2.12 5.27
N ALA A 7 -17.31 1.39 6.31
CA ALA A 7 -16.96 -0.03 6.36
C ALA A 7 -17.61 -0.82 5.24
N GLN A 8 -18.75 -0.35 4.76
CA GLN A 8 -19.47 -1.02 3.69
C GLN A 8 -18.76 -0.89 2.35
N ASP A 9 -17.87 0.10 2.24
CA ASP A 9 -17.11 0.32 1.02
C ASP A 9 -15.73 -0.30 1.06
N LEU A 10 -15.44 -1.06 2.07
CA LEU A 10 -14.13 -1.69 2.19
C LEU A 10 -13.86 -2.58 1.00
N PHE A 11 -12.76 -2.31 0.28
CA PHE A 11 -12.38 -3.12 -0.86
C PHE A 11 -11.50 -4.27 -0.42
N PHE A 12 -10.44 -3.97 0.33
CA PHE A 12 -9.64 -5.03 0.95
C PHE A 12 -8.94 -4.52 2.19
N GLU A 13 -8.53 -5.47 3.01
CA GLU A 13 -7.74 -5.21 4.20
C GLU A 13 -6.75 -6.35 4.35
N VAL A 14 -5.48 -6.03 4.56
CA VAL A 14 -4.40 -7.01 4.56
C VAL A 14 -3.52 -6.79 5.79
N LEU A 15 -3.16 -7.88 6.46
CA LEU A 15 -2.21 -7.82 7.57
C LEU A 15 -0.80 -7.80 7.01
N THR A 16 -0.01 -6.83 7.41
CA THR A 16 1.37 -6.69 6.96
C THR A 16 2.32 -7.41 7.90
N PRO A 17 3.57 -7.69 7.46
CA PRO A 17 4.55 -8.31 8.35
C PRO A 17 4.98 -7.43 9.52
N LEU A 18 4.62 -6.15 9.50
CA LEU A 18 4.91 -5.25 10.61
C LEU A 18 3.84 -5.30 11.70
N GLY A 19 2.79 -6.12 11.50
CA GLY A 19 1.79 -6.34 12.53
C GLY A 19 0.60 -5.42 12.49
N PHE A 20 0.53 -4.51 11.53
CA PHE A 20 -0.67 -3.70 11.39
C PHE A 20 -1.36 -4.00 10.05
N ARG A 21 -2.65 -3.70 9.99
CA ARG A 21 -3.44 -3.96 8.80
C ARG A 21 -3.51 -2.70 7.95
N VAL A 22 -3.52 -2.91 6.63
CA VAL A 22 -3.70 -1.82 5.67
C VAL A 22 -4.99 -2.05 4.93
N ARG A 23 -5.82 -1.03 4.87
CA ARG A 23 -7.11 -1.13 4.19
C ARG A 23 -7.28 -0.03 3.16
N VAL A 24 -8.18 -0.28 2.22
CA VAL A 24 -8.55 0.71 1.21
C VAL A 24 -10.02 0.50 0.86
N THR A 25 -10.74 1.58 0.64
CA THR A 25 -12.13 1.52 0.20
C THR A 25 -12.18 1.38 -1.32
N ASN A 26 -13.33 0.91 -1.82
CA ASN A 26 -13.54 0.84 -3.26
C ASN A 26 -13.40 2.22 -3.90
N ALA A 27 -13.97 3.23 -3.29
CA ALA A 27 -13.91 4.59 -3.84
C ALA A 27 -12.48 5.08 -3.93
N TYR A 28 -11.69 4.85 -2.89
CA TYR A 28 -10.32 5.33 -2.89
C TYR A 28 -9.44 4.54 -3.87
N TRP A 29 -9.67 3.23 -4.00
CA TRP A 29 -8.95 2.43 -4.99
C TRP A 29 -9.24 2.94 -6.40
N GLN A 30 -10.50 3.25 -6.70
CA GLN A 30 -10.85 3.81 -8.00
C GLN A 30 -10.13 5.13 -8.24
N ARG A 31 -9.97 5.93 -7.20
CA ARG A 31 -9.23 7.18 -7.29
C ARG A 31 -7.76 6.94 -7.63
N ILE A 32 -7.16 5.92 -7.02
CA ILE A 32 -5.75 5.58 -7.30
C ILE A 32 -5.60 5.21 -8.77
N VAL A 33 -6.44 4.30 -9.27
CA VAL A 33 -6.28 3.77 -10.62
C VAL A 33 -6.80 4.69 -11.71
N SER A 34 -7.66 5.66 -11.35
CA SER A 34 -8.20 6.59 -12.35
C SER A 34 -7.34 7.84 -12.50
N ILE A 35 -6.76 8.29 -11.39
CA ILE A 35 -6.10 9.60 -11.35
C ILE A 35 -4.60 9.47 -11.12
N LYS A 36 -4.21 8.71 -10.10
CA LYS A 36 -2.81 8.69 -9.69
C LYS A 36 -1.96 7.77 -10.56
N HIS A 37 -2.37 6.52 -10.68
CA HIS A 37 -1.56 5.50 -11.37
C HIS A 37 -2.45 4.53 -12.14
N PRO A 38 -2.87 4.91 -13.35
CA PRO A 38 -3.77 4.06 -14.15
C PRO A 38 -3.21 2.68 -14.47
N THR A 39 -1.88 2.54 -14.48
CA THR A 39 -1.27 1.25 -14.76
C THR A 39 -1.56 0.22 -13.68
N MET A 40 -2.06 0.66 -12.54
CA MET A 40 -2.40 -0.26 -11.44
C MET A 40 -3.81 -0.82 -11.55
N ALA A 41 -4.59 -0.37 -12.52
CA ALA A 41 -5.93 -0.91 -12.71
C ALA A 41 -5.84 -2.41 -12.98
N GLY A 42 -6.67 -3.19 -12.26
CA GLY A 42 -6.66 -4.64 -12.41
C GLY A 42 -5.58 -5.34 -11.60
N ARG A 43 -4.77 -4.61 -10.85
CA ARG A 43 -3.66 -5.18 -10.09
C ARG A 43 -3.95 -5.27 -8.60
N GLU A 44 -5.21 -5.39 -8.24
CA GLU A 44 -5.62 -5.43 -6.83
C GLU A 44 -4.93 -6.56 -6.06
N THR A 45 -4.87 -7.74 -6.67
CA THR A 45 -4.23 -8.88 -6.04
C THR A 45 -2.74 -8.64 -5.85
N THR A 46 -2.10 -8.03 -6.84
CA THR A 46 -0.68 -7.70 -6.75
C THR A 46 -0.39 -6.75 -5.59
N VAL A 47 -1.25 -5.74 -5.41
CA VAL A 47 -1.08 -4.79 -4.32
C VAL A 47 -1.27 -5.48 -2.98
N GLN A 48 -2.26 -6.35 -2.87
CA GLN A 48 -2.49 -7.10 -1.64
C GLN A 48 -1.30 -7.98 -1.30
N GLU A 49 -0.73 -8.67 -2.29
CA GLU A 49 0.45 -9.50 -2.07
C GLU A 49 1.65 -8.66 -1.66
N THR A 50 1.79 -7.47 -2.24
CA THR A 50 2.87 -6.56 -1.89
C THR A 50 2.79 -6.16 -0.42
N LEU A 51 1.60 -5.91 0.07
CA LEU A 51 1.38 -5.55 1.47
C LEU A 51 1.58 -6.75 2.40
N ARG A 52 1.15 -7.93 1.96
CA ARG A 52 1.20 -9.14 2.78
C ARG A 52 2.59 -9.74 2.83
N LYS A 53 3.28 -9.78 1.70
CA LYS A 53 4.58 -10.42 1.58
C LYS A 53 5.54 -9.54 0.78
N PRO A 54 5.91 -8.39 1.32
CA PRO A 54 6.87 -7.52 0.62
C PRO A 54 8.27 -8.12 0.67
N ASP A 55 9.11 -7.69 -0.24
CA ASP A 55 10.53 -8.01 -0.17
C ASP A 55 11.23 -7.05 0.79
N GLU A 56 10.73 -5.82 0.86
CA GLU A 56 11.32 -4.82 1.73
C GLU A 56 10.27 -3.78 2.09
N VAL A 57 10.36 -3.25 3.33
CA VAL A 57 9.51 -2.14 3.76
C VAL A 57 10.40 -1.01 4.23
N ARG A 58 10.08 0.19 3.82
CA ARG A 58 10.81 1.40 4.23
C ARG A 58 9.85 2.41 4.82
N VAL A 59 10.38 3.23 5.73
CA VAL A 59 9.64 4.37 6.28
C VAL A 59 10.08 5.60 5.52
N SER A 60 9.12 6.42 5.11
CA SER A 60 9.40 7.65 4.39
C SER A 60 10.25 8.58 5.25
N ARG A 61 11.20 9.27 4.65
CA ARG A 61 12.04 10.22 5.36
C ARG A 61 11.30 11.50 5.72
N SER A 62 10.26 11.81 4.97
CA SER A 62 9.51 13.03 5.19
C SER A 62 8.31 12.85 6.11
N ASP A 63 7.89 11.61 6.36
CA ASP A 63 6.71 11.33 7.20
C ASP A 63 6.87 9.97 7.84
N ALA A 64 7.15 9.94 9.13
CA ALA A 64 7.40 8.70 9.86
C ALA A 64 6.19 7.79 9.94
N ALA A 65 5.00 8.28 9.59
CA ALA A 65 3.79 7.47 9.57
C ALA A 65 3.57 6.80 8.22
N VAL A 66 4.38 7.11 7.21
CA VAL A 66 4.22 6.58 5.87
C VAL A 66 5.20 5.46 5.61
N TYR A 67 4.67 4.31 5.18
CA TYR A 67 5.42 3.10 4.91
C TYR A 67 5.33 2.75 3.44
N LEU A 68 6.47 2.34 2.86
CA LEU A 68 6.56 1.95 1.47
C LEU A 68 6.87 0.47 1.42
N PHE A 69 5.95 -0.31 0.87
CA PHE A 69 6.08 -1.77 0.76
C PHE A 69 6.49 -2.08 -0.67
N TYR A 70 7.65 -2.72 -0.82
CA TYR A 70 8.20 -3.06 -2.14
C TYR A 70 8.20 -4.56 -2.34
N ARG A 71 7.75 -4.99 -3.50
CA ARG A 71 7.80 -6.39 -3.88
C ARG A 71 8.24 -6.49 -5.34
N THR A 72 9.18 -7.39 -5.59
CA THR A 72 9.69 -7.61 -6.94
C THR A 72 8.59 -8.10 -7.86
N GLU A 73 8.42 -7.45 -8.99
CA GLU A 73 7.52 -7.91 -10.03
C GLU A 73 8.29 -8.70 -11.08
N GLN A 74 9.45 -8.19 -11.45
CA GLN A 74 10.39 -8.86 -12.34
C GLN A 74 11.75 -8.23 -12.08
N PRO A 75 12.84 -8.81 -12.59
CA PRO A 75 14.17 -8.25 -12.33
C PRO A 75 14.20 -6.77 -12.69
N GLY A 76 14.62 -5.94 -11.71
CA GLY A 76 14.72 -4.51 -11.91
C GLY A 76 13.39 -3.75 -11.87
N ARG A 77 12.31 -4.43 -11.52
CA ARG A 77 11.01 -3.76 -11.47
C ARG A 77 10.26 -4.19 -10.22
N TRP A 78 9.73 -3.24 -9.49
CA TRP A 78 9.00 -3.48 -8.24
C TRP A 78 7.62 -2.88 -8.27
N VAL A 79 6.72 -3.47 -7.47
CA VAL A 79 5.47 -2.84 -7.11
C VAL A 79 5.72 -2.16 -5.77
N CYS A 80 5.31 -0.90 -5.65
CA CYS A 80 5.39 -0.18 -4.38
C CYS A 80 3.98 0.15 -3.93
N ALA A 81 3.62 -0.30 -2.72
CA ALA A 81 2.37 0.06 -2.09
C ALA A 81 2.69 1.00 -0.94
N VAL A 82 2.06 2.16 -0.92
CA VAL A 82 2.33 3.19 0.08
C VAL A 82 1.16 3.28 1.04
N ALA A 83 1.43 3.12 2.33
CA ALA A 83 0.39 3.16 3.35
C ALA A 83 0.77 4.13 4.45
N LYS A 84 -0.23 4.78 5.02
CA LYS A 84 -0.04 5.65 6.17
C LYS A 84 -0.66 4.98 7.38
N ARG A 85 0.07 4.97 8.49
CA ARG A 85 -0.39 4.36 9.74
C ARG A 85 -0.71 5.45 10.75
N LEU A 86 -1.97 5.46 11.20
CA LEU A 86 -2.44 6.41 12.21
C LEU A 86 -3.17 5.64 13.29
N ASN A 87 -2.75 5.83 14.53
CA ASN A 87 -3.38 5.19 15.68
C ASN A 87 -3.45 3.67 15.54
N GLY A 88 -2.39 3.08 14.97
CA GLY A 88 -2.32 1.64 14.81
C GLY A 88 -3.03 1.09 13.59
N GLU A 89 -3.72 1.92 12.83
CA GLU A 89 -4.43 1.48 11.63
C GLU A 89 -3.76 2.01 10.38
N GLY A 90 -3.69 1.17 9.36
CA GLY A 90 -3.05 1.55 8.10
C GLY A 90 -4.06 1.80 6.99
N PHE A 91 -3.76 2.78 6.16
CA PHE A 91 -4.60 3.14 5.02
C PHE A 91 -3.73 3.21 3.78
N LEU A 92 -4.17 2.56 2.71
CA LEU A 92 -3.45 2.62 1.45
C LEU A 92 -3.58 4.03 0.86
N ILE A 93 -2.44 4.65 0.57
CA ILE A 93 -2.42 5.99 -0.03
C ILE A 93 -2.32 5.89 -1.53
N THR A 94 -1.46 5.02 -2.02
CA THR A 94 -1.29 4.82 -3.45
C THR A 94 -0.48 3.55 -3.70
N ALA A 95 -0.36 3.17 -4.97
CA ALA A 95 0.49 2.06 -5.38
C ALA A 95 0.96 2.35 -6.79
N TYR A 96 2.18 1.91 -7.12
CA TYR A 96 2.73 2.17 -8.44
C TYR A 96 3.83 1.16 -8.77
N LEU A 97 4.20 1.13 -10.04
CA LEU A 97 5.34 0.35 -10.49
C LEU A 97 6.56 1.26 -10.51
N THR A 98 7.70 0.72 -10.12
CA THR A 98 8.93 1.49 -10.07
C THR A 98 10.12 0.62 -10.45
N ASP A 99 11.17 1.23 -10.99
CA ASP A 99 12.40 0.54 -11.32
C ASP A 99 13.49 0.80 -10.28
N ALA A 100 13.15 1.41 -9.15
CA ALA A 100 14.14 1.69 -8.11
C ALA A 100 13.48 1.78 -6.73
N MET A 101 14.18 1.25 -5.73
CA MET A 101 13.79 1.41 -4.33
C MET A 101 14.65 2.51 -3.73
N LYS A 102 14.28 3.75 -3.97
CA LYS A 102 15.11 4.89 -3.56
C LYS A 102 14.68 5.55 -2.27
N GLU A 103 13.38 5.51 -2.00
CA GLU A 103 12.80 6.29 -0.92
C GLU A 103 12.88 5.57 0.41
N GLY A 104 13.24 6.32 1.47
CA GLY A 104 13.01 5.89 2.82
C GLY A 104 14.12 5.06 3.45
N THR A 105 13.92 4.72 4.72
CA THR A 105 14.83 3.93 5.52
C THR A 105 14.24 2.54 5.72
N ARG A 106 15.02 1.51 5.44
CA ARG A 106 14.54 0.14 5.57
C ARG A 106 14.21 -0.19 7.02
N VAL A 107 13.02 -0.76 7.24
CA VAL A 107 12.59 -1.21 8.57
C VAL A 107 12.22 -2.68 8.56
N TRP A 108 12.11 -3.30 7.40
CA TRP A 108 11.80 -4.72 7.30
C TRP A 108 12.36 -5.24 5.98
N PRO A 109 12.94 -6.45 5.92
CA PRO A 109 13.30 -7.30 7.06
C PRO A 109 14.40 -6.65 7.88
N LYS A 110 14.47 -7.06 9.11
CA LYS A 110 15.47 -6.50 10.02
C LYS A 110 16.83 -7.16 9.89
#